data_d95882d26911bde5c4cbf2f86b59ca1e
#
_entry.id   d95882d26911bde5c4cbf2f86b59ca1e
#
_cell.length_a   1.000
_cell.length_b   1.000
_cell.length_c   1.000
_cell.angle_alpha   90.00
_cell.angle_beta   90.00
_cell.angle_gamma   90.00
#
_symmetry.space_group_name_H-M   'P 1'
#
loop_
_entity.id
_entity.type
_entity.pdbx_description
1 polymer ?
#
loop_
_entity_poly.entity_id
_entity_poly.type
_entity_poly.pdbx_seq_one_letter_code
_entity_poly.pdbx_strand_id
1 'polypeptide(L)'
;MGILVRKGNPKKIRSLADLAKDNIRLLVMNGSDQVGLWEDIAGVRGLIPDIQKRIMATVSTSAEAIERWKTAETLDAWITFESWHYRLEDVTDLVRLPKEERIYRGTPVVSTHFYKNKESARMFIDFLKTEQCHAVFQKWGWE
;
A
#
# COMPACT_ATOMS: atom_id res chain seq x y z
N MET A 1 2.96 0.39 5.56
CA MET A 1 2.55 1.34 4.51
C MET A 1 3.65 2.29 4.13
N GLY A 2 3.62 2.78 2.87
CA GLY A 2 4.59 3.72 2.35
C GLY A 2 4.09 4.48 1.13
N ILE A 3 4.99 5.21 0.51
CA ILE A 3 4.74 5.92 -0.74
C ILE A 3 5.63 5.28 -1.80
N LEU A 4 5.04 4.68 -2.82
CA LEU A 4 5.78 4.26 -4.01
C LEU A 4 6.00 5.50 -4.87
N VAL A 5 7.23 5.70 -5.32
CA VAL A 5 7.61 6.77 -6.23
C VAL A 5 8.24 6.20 -7.48
N ARG A 6 8.32 6.96 -8.56
CA ARG A 6 9.03 6.54 -9.78
C ARG A 6 10.47 6.19 -9.46
N LYS A 7 11.01 5.20 -10.18
CA LYS A 7 12.41 4.78 -10.04
C LYS A 7 13.35 5.99 -10.13
N GLY A 8 14.31 6.07 -9.22
CA GLY A 8 15.21 7.21 -9.07
C GLY A 8 14.60 8.42 -8.35
N ASN A 9 13.35 8.35 -7.94
CA ASN A 9 12.63 9.41 -7.22
C ASN A 9 12.87 10.83 -7.80
N PRO A 10 12.53 11.09 -9.06
CA PRO A 10 12.85 12.34 -9.75
C PRO A 10 12.23 13.57 -9.09
N LYS A 11 11.13 13.40 -8.37
CA LYS A 11 10.43 14.47 -7.62
C LYS A 11 10.99 14.69 -6.22
N LYS A 12 11.96 13.88 -5.79
CA LYS A 12 12.60 13.97 -4.46
C LYS A 12 11.57 13.92 -3.31
N ILE A 13 10.55 13.10 -3.43
CA ILE A 13 9.51 12.88 -2.41
C ILE A 13 10.15 12.11 -1.25
N ARG A 14 10.01 12.62 -0.02
CA ARG A 14 10.59 12.04 1.20
C ARG A 14 9.61 11.94 2.37
N SER A 15 8.45 12.59 2.23
CA SER A 15 7.46 12.72 3.31
C SER A 15 6.05 12.87 2.76
N LEU A 16 5.05 12.77 3.64
CA LEU A 16 3.65 13.11 3.30
C LEU A 16 3.50 14.57 2.86
N ALA A 17 4.24 15.49 3.47
CA ALA A 17 4.18 16.91 3.10
C ALA A 17 4.65 17.16 1.67
N ASP A 18 5.56 16.35 1.14
CA ASP A 18 5.99 16.48 -0.25
C ASP A 18 4.89 16.11 -1.24
N LEU A 19 3.93 15.27 -0.85
CA LEU A 19 2.79 14.89 -1.69
C LEU A 19 1.80 16.04 -1.89
N ALA A 20 1.78 17.02 -0.99
CA ALA A 20 0.92 18.19 -1.07
C ALA A 20 1.43 19.28 -2.05
N LYS A 21 2.64 19.15 -2.58
CA LYS A 21 3.25 20.13 -3.49
C LYS A 21 2.53 20.17 -4.85
N ASP A 22 2.46 21.36 -5.44
CA ASP A 22 1.70 21.62 -6.67
C ASP A 22 2.12 20.80 -7.90
N ASN A 23 3.38 20.38 -7.96
CA ASN A 23 3.93 19.64 -9.08
C ASN A 23 3.90 18.11 -8.89
N ILE A 24 3.14 17.60 -7.94
CA ILE A 24 2.99 16.18 -7.65
C ILE A 24 1.66 15.66 -8.18
N ARG A 25 1.68 14.48 -8.80
CA ARG A 25 0.51 13.79 -9.35
C ARG A 25 0.41 12.41 -8.73
N LEU A 26 -0.68 12.19 -8.01
CA LEU A 26 -0.88 11.02 -7.19
C LEU A 26 -1.82 10.00 -7.83
N LEU A 27 -1.46 8.73 -7.65
CA LEU A 27 -2.35 7.59 -7.74
C LEU A 27 -2.80 7.20 -6.34
N VAL A 28 -4.09 6.96 -6.17
CA VAL A 28 -4.65 6.34 -4.96
C VAL A 28 -5.57 5.19 -5.33
N MET A 29 -5.65 4.21 -4.47
CA MET A 29 -6.62 3.13 -4.60
C MET A 29 -7.71 3.30 -3.53
N ASN A 30 -8.97 3.22 -3.93
CA ASN A 30 -10.11 3.29 -3.03
C ASN A 30 -11.00 2.06 -3.24
N GLY A 31 -10.48 0.90 -2.87
CA GLY A 31 -11.17 -0.38 -2.99
C GLY A 31 -10.48 -1.44 -2.16
N SER A 32 -11.17 -2.56 -1.90
CA SER A 32 -10.68 -3.66 -1.09
C SER A 32 -10.16 -3.19 0.29
N ASP A 33 -8.95 -3.56 0.64
CA ASP A 33 -8.28 -3.22 1.89
C ASP A 33 -7.69 -1.79 1.94
N GLN A 34 -7.82 -1.01 0.86
CA GLN A 34 -7.30 0.36 0.74
C GLN A 34 -8.38 1.45 0.76
N VAL A 35 -9.63 1.09 1.06
CA VAL A 35 -10.69 2.09 1.27
C VAL A 35 -10.32 3.02 2.42
N GLY A 36 -10.33 4.33 2.18
CA GLY A 36 -10.00 5.35 3.16
C GLY A 36 -8.51 5.41 3.55
N LEU A 37 -7.65 4.67 2.88
CA LEU A 37 -6.26 4.50 3.29
C LEU A 37 -5.42 5.76 3.13
N TRP A 38 -5.56 6.46 2.02
CA TRP A 38 -4.84 7.71 1.79
C TRP A 38 -5.35 8.83 2.69
N GLU A 39 -6.67 8.84 2.98
CA GLU A 39 -7.30 9.78 3.90
C GLU A 39 -6.80 9.58 5.32
N ASP A 40 -6.74 8.33 5.79
CA ASP A 40 -6.22 8.00 7.11
C ASP A 40 -4.78 8.51 7.27
N ILE A 41 -3.92 8.25 6.27
CA ILE A 41 -2.53 8.72 6.29
C ILE A 41 -2.42 10.24 6.22
N ALA A 42 -3.11 10.86 5.28
CA ALA A 42 -3.08 12.31 5.12
C ALA A 42 -3.63 13.01 6.36
N GLY A 43 -4.63 12.39 7.01
CA GLY A 43 -5.27 12.88 8.23
C GLY A 43 -4.33 12.99 9.43
N VAL A 44 -3.34 12.09 9.55
CA VAL A 44 -2.32 12.13 10.62
C VAL A 44 -1.61 13.50 10.69
N ARG A 45 -1.44 14.16 9.56
CA ARG A 45 -0.79 15.46 9.45
C ARG A 45 -1.73 16.61 9.04
N GLY A 46 -3.04 16.37 8.96
CA GLY A 46 -3.99 17.37 8.51
C GLY A 46 -3.85 17.75 7.02
N LEU A 47 -3.29 16.87 6.20
CA LEU A 47 -2.94 17.14 4.79
C LEU A 47 -4.02 16.68 3.79
N ILE A 48 -5.19 16.20 4.25
CA ILE A 48 -6.25 15.71 3.37
C ILE A 48 -6.59 16.72 2.26
N PRO A 49 -6.91 18.02 2.55
CA PRO A 49 -7.31 18.95 1.51
C PRO A 49 -6.23 19.22 0.46
N ASP A 50 -4.96 19.18 0.85
CA ASP A 50 -3.85 19.48 -0.04
C ASP A 50 -3.46 18.27 -0.89
N ILE A 51 -3.41 17.08 -0.30
CA ILE A 51 -3.15 15.83 -1.01
C ILE A 51 -4.30 15.52 -1.98
N GLN A 52 -5.55 15.76 -1.59
CA GLN A 52 -6.72 15.56 -2.45
C GLN A 52 -6.61 16.31 -3.79
N LYS A 53 -6.10 17.53 -3.76
CA LYS A 53 -5.87 18.35 -4.97
C LYS A 53 -4.81 17.74 -5.92
N ARG A 54 -3.99 16.81 -5.44
CA ARG A 54 -2.90 16.17 -6.20
C ARG A 54 -3.29 14.81 -6.78
N ILE A 55 -4.45 14.27 -6.39
CA ILE A 55 -4.93 13.00 -6.89
C ILE A 55 -5.34 13.15 -8.35
N MET A 56 -4.61 12.50 -9.23
CA MET A 56 -4.86 12.48 -10.68
C MET A 56 -5.57 11.19 -11.13
N ALA A 57 -5.44 10.14 -10.34
CA ALA A 57 -6.10 8.88 -10.61
C ALA A 57 -6.55 8.20 -9.32
N THR A 58 -7.82 7.80 -9.29
CA THR A 58 -8.39 6.92 -8.28
C THR A 58 -8.82 5.63 -8.96
N VAL A 59 -8.40 4.50 -8.42
CA VAL A 59 -8.72 3.17 -8.96
C VAL A 59 -9.35 2.30 -7.88
N SER A 60 -10.08 1.26 -8.30
CA SER A 60 -10.80 0.39 -7.37
C SER A 60 -10.09 -0.92 -7.08
N THR A 61 -9.14 -1.32 -7.93
CA THR A 61 -8.43 -2.59 -7.81
C THR A 61 -6.91 -2.43 -7.94
N SER A 62 -6.18 -3.37 -7.35
CA SER A 62 -4.72 -3.41 -7.48
C SER A 62 -4.27 -3.66 -8.92
N ALA A 63 -5.05 -4.40 -9.71
CA ALA A 63 -4.75 -4.64 -11.12
C ALA A 63 -4.79 -3.33 -11.91
N GLU A 64 -5.84 -2.53 -11.74
CA GLU A 64 -5.96 -1.19 -12.34
C GLU A 64 -4.84 -0.25 -11.87
N ALA A 65 -4.48 -0.31 -10.58
CA ALA A 65 -3.40 0.51 -10.04
C ALA A 65 -2.06 0.20 -10.71
N ILE A 66 -1.72 -1.09 -10.85
CA ILE A 66 -0.51 -1.54 -11.53
C ILE A 66 -0.49 -1.13 -13.00
N GLU A 67 -1.61 -1.34 -13.70
CA GLU A 67 -1.76 -0.95 -15.10
C GLU A 67 -1.56 0.56 -15.26
N ARG A 68 -2.27 1.33 -14.44
CA ARG A 68 -2.20 2.79 -14.47
C ARG A 68 -0.78 3.29 -14.14
N TRP A 69 -0.12 2.68 -13.15
CA TRP A 69 1.27 2.99 -12.83
C TRP A 69 2.21 2.72 -14.00
N LYS A 70 2.07 1.60 -14.69
CA LYS A 70 2.93 1.22 -15.81
C LYS A 70 2.70 2.04 -17.07
N THR A 71 1.47 2.45 -17.33
CA THR A 71 1.09 3.14 -18.59
C THR A 71 1.08 4.66 -18.50
N ALA A 72 0.78 5.22 -17.32
CA ALA A 72 0.70 6.66 -17.12
C ALA A 72 2.01 7.22 -16.52
N GLU A 73 3.00 7.47 -17.35
CA GLU A 73 4.31 8.05 -16.93
C GLU A 73 4.18 9.39 -16.21
N THR A 74 3.03 10.03 -16.33
CA THR A 74 2.74 11.31 -15.68
C THR A 74 2.49 11.20 -14.18
N LEU A 75 2.23 10.02 -13.62
CA LEU A 75 2.06 9.81 -12.18
C LEU A 75 3.40 9.83 -11.48
N ASP A 76 3.49 10.53 -10.37
CA ASP A 76 4.74 10.73 -9.62
C ASP A 76 4.85 9.85 -8.39
N ALA A 77 3.71 9.61 -7.71
CA ALA A 77 3.66 8.79 -6.49
C ALA A 77 2.34 8.02 -6.36
N TRP A 78 2.40 6.94 -5.59
CA TRP A 78 1.27 6.09 -5.23
C TRP A 78 1.29 5.80 -3.73
N ILE A 79 0.26 6.23 -3.01
CA ILE A 79 0.06 5.92 -1.59
C ILE A 79 -0.54 4.52 -1.50
N THR A 80 0.20 3.56 -0.92
CA THR A 80 -0.23 2.16 -0.83
C THR A 80 0.57 1.37 0.20
N PHE A 81 0.40 0.05 0.24
CA PHE A 81 1.20 -0.85 1.06
C PHE A 81 2.60 -1.09 0.46
N GLU A 82 3.61 -1.25 1.32
CA GLU A 82 5.00 -1.51 0.91
C GLU A 82 5.13 -2.78 0.08
N SER A 83 4.26 -3.77 0.30
CA SER A 83 4.24 -5.02 -0.46
C SER A 83 4.14 -4.85 -1.98
N TRP A 84 3.55 -3.75 -2.46
CA TRP A 84 3.49 -3.46 -3.88
C TRP A 84 4.83 -3.02 -4.46
N HIS A 85 5.70 -2.38 -3.68
CA HIS A 85 7.05 -2.07 -4.11
C HIS A 85 7.84 -3.33 -4.47
N TYR A 86 7.78 -4.38 -3.64
CA TYR A 86 8.51 -5.63 -3.91
C TYR A 86 8.07 -6.34 -5.21
N ARG A 87 6.85 -6.06 -5.68
CA ARG A 87 6.36 -6.55 -6.98
C ARG A 87 6.68 -5.63 -8.16
N LEU A 88 7.09 -4.41 -7.89
CA LEU A 88 7.32 -3.34 -8.87
C LEU A 88 8.69 -2.69 -8.66
N GLU A 89 9.65 -3.40 -8.08
CA GLU A 89 10.97 -2.86 -7.72
C GLU A 89 11.76 -2.32 -8.91
N ASP A 90 11.50 -2.84 -10.12
CA ASP A 90 12.14 -2.36 -11.35
C ASP A 90 11.69 -0.93 -11.73
N VAL A 91 10.47 -0.54 -11.37
CA VAL A 91 9.82 0.72 -11.79
C VAL A 91 9.44 1.65 -10.65
N THR A 92 9.74 1.25 -9.39
CA THR A 92 9.45 2.05 -8.19
C THR A 92 10.66 2.14 -7.26
N ASP A 93 10.71 3.23 -6.50
CA ASP A 93 11.40 3.29 -5.21
C ASP A 93 10.39 3.46 -4.08
N LEU A 94 10.76 3.02 -2.89
CA LEU A 94 9.92 3.08 -1.70
C LEU A 94 10.36 4.21 -0.77
N VAL A 95 9.46 5.13 -0.49
CA VAL A 95 9.61 6.12 0.58
C VAL A 95 8.87 5.59 1.80
N ARG A 96 9.64 5.15 2.80
CA ARG A 96 9.09 4.69 4.07
C ARG A 96 8.74 5.86 4.96
N LEU A 97 7.50 5.85 5.44
CA LEU A 97 7.05 6.84 6.43
C LEU A 97 7.61 6.51 7.83
N PRO A 98 7.81 7.51 8.70
CA PRO A 98 8.06 7.29 10.12
C PRO A 98 6.99 6.39 10.75
N LYS A 99 7.34 5.61 11.76
CA LYS A 99 6.40 4.64 12.38
C LYS A 99 5.10 5.30 12.86
N GLU A 100 5.20 6.49 13.40
CA GLU A 100 4.07 7.29 13.89
C GLU A 100 3.12 7.81 12.81
N GLU A 101 3.53 7.75 11.55
CA GLU A 101 2.74 8.14 10.39
C GLU A 101 2.22 6.92 9.60
N ARG A 102 2.60 5.69 10.00
CA ARG A 102 2.16 4.49 9.29
C ARG A 102 0.81 4.03 9.76
N ILE A 103 -0.04 3.69 8.83
CA ILE A 103 -1.27 2.96 9.09
C ILE A 103 -1.01 1.48 8.81
N TYR A 104 -1.41 0.64 9.75
CA TYR A 104 -1.33 -0.81 9.62
C TYR A 104 -2.74 -1.37 9.45
N ARG A 105 -2.88 -2.29 8.51
CA ARG A 105 -4.12 -3.04 8.32
C ARG A 105 -3.80 -4.52 8.35
N GLY A 106 -4.50 -5.25 9.20
CA GLY A 106 -4.35 -6.69 9.30
C GLY A 106 -5.21 -7.40 8.26
N THR A 107 -4.72 -8.55 7.79
CA THR A 107 -5.51 -9.48 6.97
C THR A 107 -6.01 -10.59 7.87
N PRO A 108 -7.28 -10.57 8.31
CA PRO A 108 -7.82 -11.59 9.19
C PRO A 108 -8.02 -12.92 8.45
N VAL A 109 -7.79 -14.02 9.14
CA VAL A 109 -8.15 -15.37 8.69
C VAL A 109 -9.20 -15.91 9.63
N VAL A 110 -10.35 -16.32 9.08
CA VAL A 110 -11.46 -16.89 9.83
C VAL A 110 -11.93 -18.19 9.22
N SER A 111 -12.36 -19.12 10.07
CA SER A 111 -13.05 -20.33 9.62
C SER A 111 -14.56 -20.06 9.49
N THR A 112 -15.18 -20.57 8.45
CA THR A 112 -16.63 -20.46 8.23
C THR A 112 -17.36 -21.73 8.68
N HIS A 113 -18.68 -21.67 8.85
CA HIS A 113 -19.49 -22.86 9.18
C HIS A 113 -19.51 -23.92 8.08
N PHE A 114 -19.25 -23.53 6.84
CA PHE A 114 -19.44 -24.36 5.66
C PHE A 114 -18.21 -25.20 5.29
N TYR A 115 -17.06 -24.99 5.96
CA TYR A 115 -15.88 -25.75 5.62
C TYR A 115 -15.98 -27.22 6.12
N LYS A 116 -15.61 -28.14 5.23
CA LYS A 116 -15.79 -29.59 5.47
C LYS A 116 -14.63 -30.20 6.26
N ASN A 117 -13.40 -29.69 6.06
CA ASN A 117 -12.20 -30.24 6.69
C ASN A 117 -11.67 -29.31 7.79
N LYS A 118 -12.22 -29.47 8.99
CA LYS A 118 -11.88 -28.66 10.17
C LYS A 118 -10.41 -28.79 10.57
N GLU A 119 -9.86 -29.97 10.46
CA GLU A 119 -8.49 -30.26 10.84
C GLU A 119 -7.50 -29.55 9.92
N SER A 120 -7.65 -29.69 8.61
CA SER A 120 -6.79 -29.00 7.63
C SER A 120 -6.86 -27.47 7.75
N ALA A 121 -8.06 -26.93 8.00
CA ALA A 121 -8.22 -25.50 8.20
C ALA A 121 -7.47 -25.02 9.46
N ARG A 122 -7.55 -25.77 10.56
CA ARG A 122 -6.82 -25.48 11.78
C ARG A 122 -5.31 -25.56 11.57
N MET A 123 -4.83 -26.64 10.93
CA MET A 123 -3.42 -26.80 10.60
C MET A 123 -2.90 -25.63 9.75
N PHE A 124 -3.68 -25.17 8.77
CA PHE A 124 -3.29 -24.00 7.96
C PHE A 124 -3.22 -22.71 8.78
N ILE A 125 -4.20 -22.46 9.65
CA ILE A 125 -4.17 -21.29 10.54
C ILE A 125 -2.97 -21.35 11.49
N ASP A 126 -2.66 -22.53 12.02
CA ASP A 126 -1.50 -22.71 12.91
C ASP A 126 -0.18 -22.55 12.14
N PHE A 127 -0.10 -23.02 10.89
CA PHE A 127 1.05 -22.76 10.01
C PHE A 127 1.27 -21.26 9.76
N LEU A 128 0.19 -20.49 9.53
CA LEU A 128 0.32 -19.03 9.34
C LEU A 128 0.96 -18.29 10.52
N LYS A 129 0.92 -18.88 11.73
CA LYS A 129 1.52 -18.32 12.95
C LYS A 129 2.98 -18.71 13.15
N THR A 130 3.53 -19.59 12.33
CA THR A 130 4.90 -20.07 12.47
C THR A 130 5.93 -18.99 12.06
N GLU A 131 7.13 -19.06 12.65
CA GLU A 131 8.25 -18.19 12.25
C GLU A 131 8.61 -18.34 10.77
N GLN A 132 8.51 -19.57 10.24
CA GLN A 132 8.73 -19.84 8.83
C GLN A 132 7.77 -19.05 7.93
N CYS A 133 6.49 -19.02 8.27
CA CYS A 133 5.49 -18.26 7.52
C CYS A 133 5.70 -16.76 7.70
N HIS A 134 6.02 -16.31 8.92
CA HIS A 134 6.34 -14.92 9.20
C HIS A 134 7.53 -14.40 8.37
N ALA A 135 8.60 -15.20 8.24
CA ALA A 135 9.75 -14.85 7.40
C ALA A 135 9.36 -14.68 5.92
N VAL A 136 8.41 -15.48 5.42
CA VAL A 136 7.88 -15.30 4.05
C VAL A 136 7.10 -14.00 3.93
N PHE A 137 6.24 -13.66 4.90
CA PHE A 137 5.52 -12.39 4.91
C PHE A 137 6.47 -11.19 4.95
N GLN A 138 7.49 -11.21 5.81
CA GLN A 138 8.49 -10.15 5.90
C GLN A 138 9.23 -9.92 4.58
N LYS A 139 9.58 -10.99 3.86
CA LYS A 139 10.20 -10.91 2.53
C LYS A 139 9.37 -10.09 1.53
N TRP A 140 8.07 -10.05 1.71
CA TRP A 140 7.14 -9.32 0.85
C TRP A 140 6.63 -8.01 1.48
N GLY A 141 7.32 -7.51 2.52
CA GLY A 141 7.01 -6.21 3.14
C GLY A 141 5.84 -6.22 4.10
N TRP A 142 5.49 -7.38 4.64
CA TRP A 142 4.54 -7.50 5.75
C TRP A 142 5.29 -7.45 7.08
N GLU A 143 4.67 -6.85 8.09
CA GLU A 143 5.22 -6.75 9.47
C GLU A 143 4.43 -7.61 10.45
#